data_22731881d87bb994b76f9f6bc71b4862
#
_entry.id   22731881d87bb994b76f9f6bc71b4862
#
_cell.length_a   1.000
_cell.length_b   1.000
_cell.length_c   1.000
_cell.angle_alpha   90.00
_cell.angle_beta   90.00
_cell.angle_gamma   90.00
#
_symmetry.space_group_name_H-M   'P 1'
#
loop_
_entity.id
_entity.type
_entity.pdbx_description
1 polymer ?
#
loop_
_entity_poly.entity_id
_entity_poly.type
_entity_poly.pdbx_seq_one_letter_code
_entity_poly.pdbx_strand_id
1 'polypeptide(L)'
;MTFYKKLEKLANMIKRYKYLLILILLFTSKSHALSPEYEKELYIGCYTNSKAYIGADGAKIYCQCTVDKLSKKFNDEEIDEVFKKTPEEIMEQTAFATIECESNN
;
A
#
# COMPACT_ATOMS: atom_id res chain seq x y z
N MET A 1 18.08 50.22 11.50
CA MET A 1 17.56 49.92 10.15
C MET A 1 18.02 48.56 9.61
N THR A 2 19.17 48.04 9.99
CA THR A 2 19.65 46.71 9.61
C THR A 2 18.89 45.56 10.28
N PHE A 3 18.24 45.83 11.40
CA PHE A 3 17.46 44.81 12.15
C PHE A 3 16.15 44.46 11.45
N TYR A 4 15.47 45.41 10.85
CA TYR A 4 14.23 45.21 10.11
C TYR A 4 14.44 44.37 8.83
N LYS A 5 15.53 44.59 8.13
CA LYS A 5 15.87 43.82 6.93
C LYS A 5 16.19 42.37 7.25
N LYS A 6 16.79 42.06 8.39
CA LYS A 6 17.04 40.72 8.87
C LYS A 6 15.76 40.01 9.26
N LEU A 7 14.80 40.72 9.87
CA LEU A 7 13.49 40.17 10.23
C LEU A 7 12.64 39.88 9.01
N GLU A 8 12.66 40.73 7.97
CA GLU A 8 11.97 40.47 6.71
C GLU A 8 12.54 39.26 5.99
N LYS A 9 13.85 39.09 5.97
CA LYS A 9 14.51 37.90 5.39
C LYS A 9 14.14 36.62 6.12
N LEU A 10 14.08 36.67 7.46
CA LEU A 10 13.66 35.55 8.31
C LEU A 10 12.19 35.20 8.10
N ALA A 11 11.31 36.21 8.03
CA ALA A 11 9.89 36.04 7.77
C ALA A 11 9.64 35.41 6.38
N ASN A 12 10.40 35.85 5.37
CA ASN A 12 10.35 35.26 4.01
C ASN A 12 10.89 33.84 3.96
N MET A 13 11.93 33.54 4.72
CA MET A 13 12.45 32.16 4.84
C MET A 13 11.47 31.25 5.55
N ILE A 14 10.78 31.71 6.59
CA ILE A 14 9.76 30.96 7.33
C ILE A 14 8.53 30.72 6.44
N LYS A 15 8.12 31.70 5.63
CA LYS A 15 7.05 31.53 4.64
C LYS A 15 7.41 30.49 3.59
N ARG A 16 8.64 30.49 3.08
CA ARG A 16 9.14 29.49 2.15
C ARG A 16 9.20 28.08 2.78
N TYR A 17 9.60 28.02 4.02
CA TYR A 17 9.67 26.76 4.78
C TYR A 17 8.29 26.18 5.06
N LYS A 18 7.29 27.01 5.32
CA LYS A 18 5.90 26.59 5.50
C LYS A 18 5.34 25.91 4.24
N TYR A 19 5.59 26.47 3.07
CA TYR A 19 5.15 25.89 1.81
C TYR A 19 5.85 24.57 1.49
N LEU A 20 7.12 24.45 1.80
CA LEU A 20 7.89 23.21 1.67
C LEU A 20 7.38 22.12 2.62
N LEU A 21 7.06 22.46 3.87
CA LEU A 21 6.49 21.53 4.85
C LEU A 21 5.09 21.07 4.44
N ILE A 22 4.25 21.96 3.92
CA ILE A 22 2.92 21.59 3.40
C ILE A 22 3.03 20.70 2.18
N LEU A 23 3.97 20.95 1.28
CA LEU A 23 4.24 20.11 0.12
C LEU A 23 4.74 18.72 0.53
N ILE A 24 5.63 18.62 1.50
CA ILE A 24 6.12 17.35 2.05
C ILE A 24 5.00 16.56 2.72
N LEU A 25 4.12 17.23 3.47
CA LEU A 25 2.95 16.62 4.10
C LEU A 25 1.92 16.11 3.08
N LEU A 26 1.75 16.82 1.95
CA LEU A 26 0.88 16.38 0.86
C LEU A 26 1.44 15.17 0.12
N PHE A 27 2.76 15.02 0.03
CA PHE A 27 3.41 13.87 -0.58
C PHE A 27 3.41 12.62 0.32
N THR A 28 3.40 12.80 1.65
CA THR A 28 3.43 11.69 2.62
C THR A 28 2.05 11.12 2.97
N SER A 29 0.96 11.77 2.53
CA SER A 29 -0.40 11.37 2.89
C SER A 29 -0.98 10.21 2.06
N LYS A 30 -0.23 9.67 1.09
CA LYS A 30 -0.66 8.52 0.29
C LYS A 30 0.20 7.30 0.58
N SER A 31 0.09 6.72 1.76
CA SER A 31 0.66 5.41 2.00
C SER A 31 -0.30 4.37 1.42
N HIS A 32 0.06 3.78 0.26
CA HIS A 32 -0.62 2.64 -0.32
C HIS A 32 -0.19 1.37 0.45
N ALA A 33 -0.76 1.18 1.63
CA ALA A 33 -0.49 -0.01 2.42
C ALA A 33 -1.78 -0.47 3.07
N LEU A 34 -2.01 -1.77 3.05
CA LEU A 34 -3.09 -2.39 3.78
C LEU A 34 -2.82 -2.31 5.27
N SER A 35 -3.87 -2.18 6.09
CA SER A 35 -3.73 -2.29 7.53
C SER A 35 -3.28 -3.70 7.92
N PRO A 36 -2.57 -3.87 9.04
CA PRO A 36 -2.15 -5.21 9.50
C PRO A 36 -3.33 -6.18 9.69
N GLU A 37 -4.48 -5.68 10.12
CA GLU A 37 -5.70 -6.48 10.26
C GLU A 37 -6.21 -6.98 8.92
N TYR A 38 -6.21 -6.12 7.91
CA TYR A 38 -6.65 -6.47 6.56
C TYR A 38 -5.70 -7.47 5.90
N GLU A 39 -4.39 -7.27 6.07
CA GLU A 39 -3.37 -8.21 5.60
C GLU A 39 -3.58 -9.60 6.19
N LYS A 40 -3.86 -9.67 7.48
CA LYS A 40 -4.13 -10.93 8.19
C LYS A 40 -5.38 -11.64 7.65
N GLU A 41 -6.46 -10.91 7.42
CA GLU A 41 -7.69 -11.48 6.86
C GLU A 41 -7.47 -12.02 5.45
N LEU A 42 -6.78 -11.26 4.60
CA LEU A 42 -6.43 -11.71 3.25
C LEU A 42 -5.54 -12.95 3.27
N TYR A 43 -4.56 -12.96 4.17
CA TYR A 43 -3.68 -14.12 4.32
C TYR A 43 -4.44 -15.37 4.75
N ILE A 44 -5.32 -15.26 5.73
CA ILE A 44 -6.14 -16.39 6.21
C ILE A 44 -7.02 -16.93 5.08
N GLY A 45 -7.70 -16.06 4.34
CA GLY A 45 -8.51 -16.45 3.21
C GLY A 45 -7.70 -17.12 2.11
N CYS A 46 -6.57 -16.57 1.75
CA CYS A 46 -5.66 -17.14 0.77
C CYS A 46 -5.12 -18.51 1.21
N TYR A 47 -4.63 -18.60 2.44
CA TYR A 47 -4.07 -19.84 3.00
C TYR A 47 -5.09 -20.97 3.03
N THR A 48 -6.28 -20.69 3.53
CA THR A 48 -7.36 -21.68 3.63
C THR A 48 -7.72 -22.25 2.26
N ASN A 49 -7.78 -21.40 1.23
CA ASN A 49 -8.12 -21.82 -0.13
C ASN A 49 -6.96 -22.53 -0.85
N SER A 50 -5.73 -22.12 -0.61
CA SER A 50 -4.55 -22.62 -1.32
C SER A 50 -3.98 -23.91 -0.73
N LYS A 51 -4.14 -24.11 0.57
CA LYS A 51 -3.59 -25.25 1.32
C LYS A 51 -3.97 -26.61 0.70
N ALA A 52 -5.19 -26.74 0.22
CA ALA A 52 -5.69 -27.97 -0.38
C ALA A 52 -4.99 -28.31 -1.71
N TYR A 53 -4.46 -27.31 -2.41
CA TYR A 53 -3.89 -27.47 -3.76
C TYR A 53 -2.36 -27.55 -3.77
N ILE A 54 -1.71 -26.77 -2.93
CA ILE A 54 -0.24 -26.64 -2.95
C ILE A 54 0.43 -27.02 -1.61
N GLY A 55 -0.35 -27.53 -0.66
CA GLY A 55 0.13 -27.91 0.66
C GLY A 55 0.34 -26.72 1.60
N ALA A 56 0.60 -27.02 2.87
CA ALA A 56 0.73 -26.01 3.91
C ALA A 56 1.92 -25.07 3.68
N ASP A 57 3.09 -25.60 3.36
CA ASP A 57 4.31 -24.81 3.16
C ASP A 57 4.22 -23.96 1.88
N GLY A 58 3.72 -24.53 0.80
CA GLY A 58 3.50 -23.83 -0.46
C GLY A 58 2.48 -22.68 -0.31
N ALA A 59 1.37 -22.97 0.37
CA ALA A 59 0.34 -21.97 0.64
C ALA A 59 0.87 -20.79 1.47
N LYS A 60 1.69 -21.08 2.48
CA LYS A 60 2.32 -20.04 3.31
C LYS A 60 3.19 -19.09 2.48
N ILE A 61 4.07 -19.64 1.66
CA ILE A 61 4.97 -18.86 0.80
C ILE A 61 4.16 -18.06 -0.24
N TYR A 62 3.24 -18.71 -0.93
CA TYR A 62 2.40 -18.09 -1.94
C TYR A 62 1.55 -16.97 -1.37
N CYS A 63 0.89 -17.20 -0.24
CA CYS A 63 0.00 -16.19 0.35
C CYS A 63 0.75 -15.02 0.96
N GLN A 64 1.91 -15.24 1.58
CA GLN A 64 2.76 -14.14 2.05
C GLN A 64 3.21 -13.25 0.90
N CYS A 65 3.64 -13.86 -0.20
CA CYS A 65 4.03 -13.14 -1.41
C CYS A 65 2.87 -12.33 -1.99
N THR A 66 1.72 -12.95 -2.16
CA THR A 66 0.53 -12.32 -2.76
C THR A 66 0.01 -11.16 -1.91
N VAL A 67 -0.12 -11.35 -0.61
CA VAL A 67 -0.59 -10.31 0.32
C VAL A 67 0.39 -9.14 0.36
N ASP A 68 1.69 -9.41 0.37
CA ASP A 68 2.71 -8.36 0.35
C ASP A 68 2.61 -7.49 -0.91
N LYS A 69 2.41 -8.08 -2.06
CA LYS A 69 2.23 -7.35 -3.32
C LYS A 69 0.94 -6.54 -3.37
N LEU A 70 -0.15 -7.10 -2.88
CA LEU A 70 -1.43 -6.40 -2.77
C LEU A 70 -1.32 -5.22 -1.80
N SER A 71 -0.62 -5.41 -0.69
CA SER A 71 -0.40 -4.36 0.32
C SER A 71 0.39 -3.17 -0.23
N LYS A 72 1.33 -3.41 -1.14
CA LYS A 72 2.11 -2.34 -1.77
C LYS A 72 1.33 -1.54 -2.80
N LYS A 73 0.33 -2.14 -3.42
CA LYS A 73 -0.44 -1.50 -4.49
C LYS A 73 -1.75 -0.86 -4.02
N PHE A 74 -2.41 -1.45 -3.03
CA PHE A 74 -3.72 -1.03 -2.58
C PHE A 74 -3.72 -0.64 -1.11
N ASN A 75 -4.57 0.34 -0.76
CA ASN A 75 -4.97 0.57 0.62
C ASN A 75 -6.26 -0.21 0.92
N ASP A 76 -6.77 -0.13 2.17
CA ASP A 76 -7.95 -0.87 2.60
C ASP A 76 -9.19 -0.54 1.76
N GLU A 77 -9.41 0.74 1.45
CA GLU A 77 -10.56 1.19 0.65
C GLU A 77 -10.48 0.69 -0.79
N GLU A 78 -9.30 0.75 -1.40
CA GLU A 78 -9.08 0.31 -2.77
C GLU A 78 -9.28 -1.20 -2.93
N ILE A 79 -8.78 -2.00 -2.00
CA ILE A 79 -8.93 -3.45 -2.05
C ILE A 79 -10.38 -3.86 -1.79
N ASP A 80 -11.10 -3.16 -0.93
CA ASP A 80 -12.54 -3.37 -0.73
C ASP A 80 -13.32 -3.17 -2.03
N GLU A 81 -12.99 -2.13 -2.78
CA GLU A 81 -13.61 -1.87 -4.08
C GLU A 81 -13.31 -2.97 -5.10
N VAL A 82 -12.10 -3.50 -5.10
CA VAL A 82 -11.72 -4.63 -5.96
C VAL A 82 -12.58 -5.86 -5.64
N PHE A 83 -12.76 -6.19 -4.36
CA PHE A 83 -13.50 -7.38 -3.95
C PHE A 83 -15.02 -7.26 -4.11
N LYS A 84 -15.55 -6.08 -4.35
CA LYS A 84 -16.97 -5.88 -4.69
C LYS A 84 -17.28 -6.18 -6.15
N LYS A 85 -16.28 -6.34 -6.99
CA LYS A 85 -16.42 -6.60 -8.42
C LYS A 85 -16.72 -8.08 -8.69
N THR A 86 -16.96 -8.42 -9.97
CA THR A 86 -17.17 -9.81 -10.39
C THR A 86 -15.91 -10.65 -10.16
N PRO A 87 -16.04 -11.97 -9.99
CA PRO A 87 -14.87 -12.86 -9.83
C PRO A 87 -13.84 -12.71 -10.94
N GLU A 88 -14.27 -12.52 -12.19
CA GLU A 88 -13.39 -12.32 -13.33
C GLU A 88 -12.58 -11.02 -13.20
N GLU A 89 -13.23 -9.95 -12.80
CA GLU A 89 -12.57 -8.65 -12.59
C GLU A 89 -11.61 -8.67 -11.41
N ILE A 90 -11.97 -9.37 -10.33
CA ILE A 90 -11.08 -9.59 -9.18
C ILE A 90 -9.82 -10.32 -9.63
N MET A 91 -9.97 -11.39 -10.40
CA MET A 91 -8.85 -12.17 -10.95
C MET A 91 -7.95 -11.31 -11.83
N GLU A 92 -8.52 -10.51 -12.71
CA GLU A 92 -7.75 -9.58 -13.56
C GLU A 92 -6.95 -8.57 -12.76
N GLN A 93 -7.58 -7.95 -11.77
CA GLN A 93 -6.96 -6.89 -10.99
C GLN A 93 -5.91 -7.39 -9.99
N THR A 94 -6.00 -8.64 -9.57
CA THR A 94 -5.04 -9.27 -8.67
C THR A 94 -4.02 -10.15 -9.38
N ALA A 95 -4.15 -10.36 -10.69
CA ALA A 95 -3.29 -11.24 -11.48
C ALA A 95 -1.80 -10.87 -11.38
N PHE A 96 -1.45 -9.59 -11.29
CA PHE A 96 -0.07 -9.14 -11.14
C PHE A 96 0.61 -9.76 -9.91
N ALA A 97 -0.15 -9.95 -8.83
CA ALA A 97 0.36 -10.53 -7.59
C ALA A 97 0.35 -12.06 -7.64
N THR A 98 -0.75 -12.66 -8.05
CA THR A 98 -0.91 -14.11 -8.05
C THR A 98 0.02 -14.81 -9.05
N ILE A 99 0.14 -14.29 -10.27
CA ILE A 99 0.99 -14.89 -11.31
C ILE A 99 2.46 -14.82 -10.92
N GLU A 100 2.93 -13.67 -10.43
CA GLU A 100 4.32 -13.50 -10.03
C GLU A 100 4.67 -14.38 -8.83
N CYS A 101 3.76 -14.53 -7.88
CA CYS A 101 3.97 -15.38 -6.70
C CYS A 101 3.89 -16.87 -7.04
N GLU A 102 3.10 -17.27 -8.04
CA GLU A 102 3.08 -18.65 -8.55
C GLU A 102 4.40 -19.04 -9.20
N SER A 103 5.00 -18.13 -9.97
CA SER A 103 6.25 -18.43 -10.69
C SER A 103 7.45 -18.59 -9.76
N ASN A 104 7.37 -18.10 -8.52
CA ASN A 104 8.42 -18.20 -7.50
C ASN A 104 8.29 -19.46 -6.62
N ASN A 105 7.29 -20.27 -6.83
CA ASN A 105 7.13 -21.57 -6.20
C ASN A 105 7.76 -22.67 -7.10
#